data_2b940b30328d741e156deeeeee9f1a01
#
_entry.id   2b940b30328d741e156deeeeee9f1a01
#
_cell.length_a   1.000
_cell.length_b   1.000
_cell.length_c   1.000
_cell.angle_alpha   90.00
_cell.angle_beta   90.00
_cell.angle_gamma   90.00
#
_symmetry.space_group_name_H-M   'P 1'
#
loop_
_entity.id
_entity.type
_entity.pdbx_description
1 polymer ?
#
loop_
_entity_poly.entity_id
_entity_poly.type
_entity_poly.pdbx_seq_one_letter_code
_entity_poly.pdbx_strand_id
1 'polypeptide(L)'
;MMDFIVKIKDWWAVEAMIASYTYAYQIAYKTTYEVTGPIGVTKYGSSPIAPYQIEFLALSPNPRVITEAIRNYPMREDDKFILNVFHASPTVPELKAKYISLGYDFIRTGPILGRDLPPKQQRNDVSNIHKADTIRKAEFANESLTNEGERIPLDSVGDRSVHNFYAEVSDRAVGWIQMISVYPNVGYIQHLYTMSMYRGLRLGSALIERAQIEAVQLGLQNMIMVPSDMVLGMAIRLGYRPLAYFTAFRLAEE
;
A
#
# COMPACT_ATOMS: atom_id res chain seq x y z
N MET A 1 1.28 -11.46 -33.20
CA MET A 1 0.85 -11.62 -31.80
C MET A 1 1.55 -10.50 -31.01
N MET A 2 0.88 -9.35 -30.83
CA MET A 2 1.51 -8.18 -30.24
C MET A 2 1.75 -8.45 -28.75
N ASP A 3 3.02 -8.35 -28.35
CA ASP A 3 3.45 -8.37 -26.94
C ASP A 3 2.95 -7.09 -26.24
N PHE A 4 1.74 -7.16 -25.68
CA PHE A 4 1.13 -6.07 -24.91
C PHE A 4 1.72 -5.91 -23.49
N ILE A 5 2.95 -6.37 -23.31
CA ILE A 5 3.68 -6.11 -22.08
C ILE A 5 4.66 -5.00 -22.38
N VAL A 6 4.19 -3.78 -22.19
CA VAL A 6 5.14 -2.72 -21.87
C VAL A 6 5.84 -3.18 -20.60
N LYS A 7 7.09 -3.63 -20.73
CA LYS A 7 7.92 -4.00 -19.57
C LYS A 7 7.86 -2.83 -18.58
N ILE A 8 7.33 -3.06 -17.38
CA ILE A 8 7.43 -2.09 -16.32
C ILE A 8 8.92 -1.90 -16.06
N LYS A 9 9.44 -0.72 -16.38
CA LYS A 9 10.86 -0.40 -16.24
C LYS A 9 11.31 -0.55 -14.76
N ASP A 10 10.44 -0.13 -13.85
CA ASP A 10 10.69 -0.11 -12.42
C ASP A 10 9.93 -1.26 -11.71
N TRP A 11 10.02 -2.51 -12.25
CA TRP A 11 9.36 -3.69 -11.68
C TRP A 11 9.73 -3.91 -10.20
N TRP A 12 10.94 -3.53 -9.80
CA TRP A 12 11.37 -3.56 -8.42
C TRP A 12 10.42 -2.83 -7.47
N ALA A 13 9.74 -1.77 -7.94
CA ALA A 13 8.78 -1.02 -7.11
C ALA A 13 7.50 -1.84 -6.87
N VAL A 14 7.09 -2.66 -7.83
CA VAL A 14 5.98 -3.62 -7.67
C VAL A 14 6.37 -4.71 -6.67
N GLU A 15 7.55 -5.29 -6.81
CA GLU A 15 8.06 -6.32 -5.88
C GLU A 15 8.19 -5.77 -4.46
N ALA A 16 8.76 -4.57 -4.31
CA ALA A 16 8.91 -3.91 -3.01
C ALA A 16 7.54 -3.61 -2.37
N MET A 17 6.57 -3.14 -3.17
CA MET A 17 5.20 -2.94 -2.70
C MET A 17 4.57 -4.25 -2.24
N ILE A 18 4.63 -5.32 -3.05
CA ILE A 18 4.07 -6.63 -2.71
C ILE A 18 4.70 -7.17 -1.43
N ALA A 19 6.03 -7.21 -1.34
CA ALA A 19 6.74 -7.71 -0.18
C ALA A 19 6.38 -6.93 1.09
N SER A 20 6.37 -5.61 1.02
CA SER A 20 6.11 -4.75 2.18
C SER A 20 4.64 -4.78 2.62
N TYR A 21 3.73 -4.72 1.65
CA TYR A 21 2.30 -4.78 1.88
C TYR A 21 1.89 -6.11 2.53
N THR A 22 2.30 -7.23 1.95
CA THR A 22 1.97 -8.56 2.49
C THR A 22 2.58 -8.78 3.87
N TYR A 23 3.82 -8.32 4.10
CA TYR A 23 4.47 -8.37 5.42
C TYR A 23 3.68 -7.59 6.48
N ALA A 24 3.28 -6.35 6.17
CA ALA A 24 2.51 -5.52 7.10
C ALA A 24 1.18 -6.18 7.50
N TYR A 25 0.49 -6.77 6.53
CA TYR A 25 -0.78 -7.46 6.78
C TYR A 25 -0.60 -8.78 7.53
N GLN A 26 0.48 -9.53 7.27
CA GLN A 26 0.81 -10.73 8.04
C GLN A 26 0.99 -10.41 9.53
N ILE A 27 1.72 -9.34 9.85
CA ILE A 27 1.95 -8.93 11.25
C ILE A 27 0.66 -8.42 11.87
N ALA A 28 -0.01 -7.46 11.24
CA ALA A 28 -1.14 -6.76 11.83
C ALA A 28 -2.42 -7.61 11.90
N TYR A 29 -2.61 -8.55 10.97
CA TYR A 29 -3.90 -9.21 10.75
C TYR A 29 -3.80 -10.72 10.54
N LYS A 30 -2.61 -11.29 10.69
CA LYS A 30 -2.35 -12.73 10.52
C LYS A 30 -2.80 -13.26 9.15
N THR A 31 -2.70 -12.42 8.11
CA THR A 31 -2.96 -12.85 6.74
C THR A 31 -1.88 -13.81 6.26
N THR A 32 -2.15 -14.54 5.19
CA THR A 32 -1.13 -15.38 4.54
C THR A 32 -0.87 -14.89 3.13
N TYR A 33 0.36 -15.04 2.66
CA TYR A 33 0.74 -14.76 1.28
C TYR A 33 1.49 -15.94 0.70
N GLU A 34 1.11 -16.35 -0.50
CA GLU A 34 1.78 -17.41 -1.26
C GLU A 34 1.86 -17.05 -2.74
N VAL A 35 2.81 -17.64 -3.46
CA VAL A 35 2.92 -17.52 -4.92
C VAL A 35 2.59 -18.87 -5.54
N THR A 36 1.60 -18.90 -6.44
CA THR A 36 1.15 -20.09 -7.14
C THR A 36 1.18 -19.83 -8.64
N GLY A 37 2.24 -20.31 -9.30
CA GLY A 37 2.44 -20.07 -10.73
C GLY A 37 2.47 -18.57 -11.08
N PRO A 38 1.54 -18.08 -11.93
CA PRO A 38 1.55 -16.70 -12.41
C PRO A 38 0.84 -15.71 -11.47
N ILE A 39 0.39 -16.14 -10.28
CA ILE A 39 -0.34 -15.30 -9.32
C ILE A 39 0.29 -15.33 -7.93
N GLY A 40 0.33 -14.15 -7.29
CA GLY A 40 0.46 -14.03 -5.84
C GLY A 40 -0.93 -14.02 -5.20
N VAL A 41 -1.07 -14.64 -4.05
CA VAL A 41 -2.36 -14.78 -3.35
C VAL A 41 -2.22 -14.35 -1.91
N THR A 42 -2.97 -13.31 -1.52
CA THR A 42 -3.12 -12.89 -0.13
C THR A 42 -4.48 -13.34 0.38
N LYS A 43 -4.51 -14.08 1.50
CA LYS A 43 -5.75 -14.48 2.18
C LYS A 43 -5.93 -13.65 3.44
N TYR A 44 -7.06 -12.95 3.53
CA TYR A 44 -7.41 -12.09 4.66
C TYR A 44 -8.16 -12.83 5.77
N GLY A 45 -8.62 -14.07 5.51
CA GLY A 45 -9.42 -14.82 6.45
C GLY A 45 -10.72 -14.09 6.83
N SER A 46 -11.04 -14.08 8.12
CA SER A 46 -12.19 -13.34 8.67
C SER A 46 -11.85 -11.89 9.06
N SER A 47 -10.77 -11.34 8.52
CA SER A 47 -10.34 -9.97 8.86
C SER A 47 -11.36 -8.94 8.36
N PRO A 48 -11.79 -7.98 9.22
CA PRO A 48 -12.78 -6.96 8.83
C PRO A 48 -12.21 -5.86 7.92
N ILE A 49 -10.94 -5.96 7.50
CA ILE A 49 -10.23 -4.87 6.81
C ILE A 49 -10.61 -4.77 5.34
N ALA A 50 -10.95 -5.88 4.71
CA ALA A 50 -11.25 -5.93 3.29
C ALA A 50 -12.69 -6.45 3.05
N PRO A 51 -13.41 -5.89 2.08
CA PRO A 51 -14.72 -6.40 1.66
C PRO A 51 -14.61 -7.71 0.87
N TYR A 52 -13.42 -8.29 0.77
CA TYR A 52 -13.09 -9.53 0.09
C TYR A 52 -12.15 -10.39 0.95
N GLN A 53 -12.18 -11.71 0.75
CA GLN A 53 -11.40 -12.69 1.50
C GLN A 53 -10.05 -12.97 0.86
N ILE A 54 -9.94 -12.76 -0.46
CA ILE A 54 -8.76 -13.10 -1.24
C ILE A 54 -8.36 -11.92 -2.12
N GLU A 55 -7.07 -11.67 -2.21
CA GLU A 55 -6.49 -10.76 -3.19
C GLU A 55 -5.52 -11.52 -4.09
N PHE A 56 -5.76 -11.46 -5.39
CA PHE A 56 -4.87 -11.97 -6.41
C PHE A 56 -4.00 -10.85 -6.96
N LEU A 57 -2.70 -11.11 -7.04
CA LEU A 57 -1.71 -10.22 -7.63
C LEU A 57 -1.21 -10.87 -8.93
N ALA A 58 -1.48 -10.26 -10.08
CA ALA A 58 -1.05 -10.79 -11.36
C ALA A 58 0.46 -10.62 -11.53
N LEU A 59 1.20 -11.72 -11.52
CA LEU A 59 2.66 -11.78 -11.74
C LEU A 59 3.00 -12.09 -13.21
N SER A 60 2.00 -12.29 -14.04
CA SER A 60 2.11 -12.47 -15.50
C SER A 60 1.23 -11.44 -16.21
N PRO A 61 1.66 -11.00 -17.38
CA PRO A 61 0.93 -10.01 -18.16
C PRO A 61 -0.19 -10.60 -19.02
N ASN A 62 -0.30 -11.92 -19.11
CA ASN A 62 -1.28 -12.58 -19.96
C ASN A 62 -2.61 -12.77 -19.21
N PRO A 63 -3.71 -12.04 -19.56
CA PRO A 63 -4.98 -12.11 -18.87
C PRO A 63 -5.59 -13.52 -18.85
N ARG A 64 -5.44 -14.31 -19.92
CA ARG A 64 -5.96 -15.68 -19.98
C ARG A 64 -5.25 -16.59 -19.00
N VAL A 65 -3.92 -16.51 -18.94
CA VAL A 65 -3.10 -17.30 -18.00
C VAL A 65 -3.45 -16.97 -16.54
N ILE A 66 -3.63 -15.68 -16.24
CA ILE A 66 -4.06 -15.22 -14.91
C ILE A 66 -5.46 -15.74 -14.59
N THR A 67 -6.42 -15.57 -15.51
CA THR A 67 -7.80 -16.02 -15.29
C THR A 67 -7.88 -17.53 -15.08
N GLU A 68 -7.12 -18.31 -15.85
CA GLU A 68 -7.03 -19.76 -15.69
C GLU A 68 -6.44 -20.15 -14.34
N ALA A 69 -5.36 -19.50 -13.92
CA ALA A 69 -4.76 -19.73 -12.61
C ALA A 69 -5.73 -19.41 -11.46
N ILE A 70 -6.50 -18.32 -11.55
CA ILE A 70 -7.53 -17.96 -10.57
C ILE A 70 -8.64 -19.00 -10.53
N ARG A 71 -9.15 -19.45 -11.69
CA ARG A 71 -10.20 -20.48 -11.76
C ARG A 71 -9.78 -21.82 -11.16
N ASN A 72 -8.50 -22.16 -11.29
CA ASN A 72 -7.94 -23.40 -10.74
C ASN A 72 -7.49 -23.26 -9.28
N TYR A 73 -7.54 -22.04 -8.72
CA TYR A 73 -7.16 -21.81 -7.33
C TYR A 73 -8.30 -22.28 -6.38
N PRO A 74 -7.99 -23.03 -5.30
CA PRO A 74 -9.01 -23.53 -4.39
C PRO A 74 -9.64 -22.39 -3.58
N MET A 75 -10.85 -22.00 -3.95
CA MET A 75 -11.69 -21.02 -3.26
C MET A 75 -12.98 -21.69 -2.78
N ARG A 76 -13.62 -21.11 -1.76
CA ARG A 76 -14.99 -21.44 -1.40
C ARG A 76 -15.94 -20.75 -2.37
N GLU A 77 -17.16 -21.25 -2.48
CA GLU A 77 -18.18 -20.71 -3.40
C GLU A 77 -18.57 -19.26 -3.08
N ASP A 78 -18.50 -18.88 -1.80
CA ASP A 78 -18.84 -17.55 -1.27
C ASP A 78 -17.63 -16.61 -1.11
N ASP A 79 -16.40 -17.07 -1.42
CA ASP A 79 -15.21 -16.23 -1.33
C ASP A 79 -15.24 -15.11 -2.38
N LYS A 80 -15.28 -13.87 -1.91
CA LYS A 80 -15.10 -12.70 -2.77
C LYS A 80 -13.63 -12.39 -2.93
N PHE A 81 -13.23 -11.98 -4.13
CA PHE A 81 -11.84 -11.62 -4.38
C PHE A 81 -11.70 -10.32 -5.18
N ILE A 82 -10.51 -9.75 -5.10
CA ILE A 82 -10.02 -8.67 -5.94
C ILE A 82 -8.78 -9.16 -6.71
N LEU A 83 -8.65 -8.72 -7.96
CA LEU A 83 -7.49 -8.97 -8.80
C LEU A 83 -6.77 -7.66 -9.10
N ASN A 84 -5.51 -7.54 -8.72
CA ASN A 84 -4.64 -6.43 -9.07
C ASN A 84 -3.68 -6.81 -10.19
N VAL A 85 -3.72 -6.07 -11.29
CA VAL A 85 -2.88 -6.28 -12.48
C VAL A 85 -1.94 -5.08 -12.64
N PHE A 86 -0.63 -5.35 -12.70
CA PHE A 86 0.40 -4.31 -12.77
C PHE A 86 0.76 -3.97 -14.21
N HIS A 87 1.03 -2.69 -14.50
CA HIS A 87 1.36 -2.19 -15.83
C HIS A 87 2.12 -0.85 -15.77
N ALA A 88 2.69 -0.42 -16.91
CA ALA A 88 3.54 0.76 -17.00
C ALA A 88 2.79 2.07 -17.34
N SER A 89 1.53 2.01 -17.75
CA SER A 89 0.78 3.18 -18.27
C SER A 89 -0.40 3.57 -17.36
N PRO A 90 -0.70 4.85 -17.17
CA PRO A 90 -1.90 5.29 -16.44
C PRO A 90 -3.21 4.91 -17.16
N THR A 91 -3.15 4.65 -18.46
CA THR A 91 -4.30 4.25 -19.28
C THR A 91 -4.02 2.94 -19.99
N VAL A 92 -4.92 1.97 -19.82
CA VAL A 92 -4.78 0.61 -20.38
C VAL A 92 -6.13 0.11 -20.93
N PRO A 93 -6.72 0.81 -21.95
CA PRO A 93 -8.05 0.47 -22.43
C PRO A 93 -8.16 -0.96 -22.97
N GLU A 94 -7.14 -1.44 -23.66
CA GLU A 94 -7.10 -2.79 -24.20
C GLU A 94 -6.99 -3.87 -23.11
N LEU A 95 -6.19 -3.62 -22.06
CA LEU A 95 -6.10 -4.50 -20.90
C LEU A 95 -7.44 -4.59 -20.19
N LYS A 96 -8.10 -3.44 -19.96
CA LYS A 96 -9.44 -3.38 -19.38
C LYS A 96 -10.44 -4.16 -20.22
N ALA A 97 -10.50 -3.93 -21.52
CA ALA A 97 -11.42 -4.63 -22.42
C ALA A 97 -11.21 -6.15 -22.38
N LYS A 98 -9.95 -6.61 -22.32
CA LYS A 98 -9.63 -8.05 -22.21
C LYS A 98 -10.16 -8.65 -20.89
N TYR A 99 -9.93 -8.01 -19.75
CA TYR A 99 -10.43 -8.54 -18.48
C TYR A 99 -11.96 -8.50 -18.41
N ILE A 100 -12.59 -7.44 -18.92
CA ILE A 100 -14.06 -7.36 -19.02
C ILE A 100 -14.60 -8.52 -19.88
N SER A 101 -13.97 -8.82 -21.02
CA SER A 101 -14.39 -9.96 -21.87
C SER A 101 -14.17 -11.34 -21.22
N LEU A 102 -13.40 -11.43 -20.15
CA LEU A 102 -13.16 -12.64 -19.36
C LEU A 102 -14.07 -12.72 -18.11
N GLY A 103 -15.02 -11.79 -17.97
CA GLY A 103 -16.02 -11.79 -16.89
C GLY A 103 -15.60 -11.00 -15.65
N TYR A 104 -14.72 -10.01 -15.79
CA TYR A 104 -14.32 -9.13 -14.68
C TYR A 104 -14.93 -7.73 -14.82
N ASP A 105 -15.30 -7.14 -13.70
CA ASP A 105 -15.65 -5.73 -13.59
C ASP A 105 -14.41 -4.90 -13.22
N PHE A 106 -14.25 -3.76 -13.87
CA PHE A 106 -13.24 -2.77 -13.52
C PHE A 106 -13.61 -2.03 -12.24
N ILE A 107 -12.66 -1.89 -11.32
CA ILE A 107 -12.83 -1.11 -10.09
C ILE A 107 -12.12 0.24 -10.22
N ARG A 108 -10.78 0.20 -10.34
CA ARG A 108 -9.96 1.43 -10.43
C ARG A 108 -8.59 1.16 -11.03
N THR A 109 -7.93 2.22 -11.47
CA THR A 109 -6.49 2.23 -11.77
C THR A 109 -5.82 3.22 -10.80
N GLY A 110 -4.68 2.86 -10.25
CA GLY A 110 -3.90 3.71 -9.35
C GLY A 110 -2.40 3.62 -9.62
N PRO A 111 -1.62 4.67 -9.30
CA PRO A 111 -0.17 4.65 -9.43
C PRO A 111 0.50 3.99 -8.23
N ILE A 112 1.65 3.36 -8.49
CA ILE A 112 2.70 3.09 -7.51
C ILE A 112 3.69 4.24 -7.65
N LEU A 113 3.75 5.10 -6.66
CA LEU A 113 4.63 6.26 -6.66
C LEU A 113 5.95 5.93 -5.97
N GLY A 114 7.03 6.51 -6.46
CA GLY A 114 8.33 6.41 -5.83
C GLY A 114 9.09 7.73 -5.79
N ARG A 115 10.08 7.77 -4.90
CA ARG A 115 10.97 8.90 -4.70
C ARG A 115 12.33 8.42 -4.23
N ASP A 116 13.40 9.03 -4.78
CA ASP A 116 14.76 8.81 -4.33
C ASP A 116 15.03 9.53 -2.98
N LEU A 117 15.91 8.95 -2.15
CA LEU A 117 16.37 9.49 -0.86
C LEU A 117 17.87 9.84 -0.93
N PRO A 118 18.33 10.82 -0.15
CA PRO A 118 17.57 11.76 0.67
C PRO A 118 16.76 12.75 -0.19
N PRO A 119 15.68 13.32 0.34
CA PRO A 119 14.96 14.38 -0.35
C PRO A 119 15.86 15.62 -0.50
N LYS A 120 15.76 16.31 -1.65
CA LYS A 120 16.55 17.53 -1.90
C LYS A 120 16.29 18.63 -0.88
N GLN A 121 15.10 18.65 -0.29
CA GLN A 121 14.69 19.64 0.68
C GLN A 121 13.62 19.07 1.61
N GLN A 122 13.79 19.26 2.92
CA GLN A 122 12.74 19.10 3.92
C GLN A 122 11.93 20.39 3.99
N ARG A 123 10.60 20.28 4.01
CA ARG A 123 9.69 21.44 3.86
C ARG A 123 8.80 21.70 5.06
N ASN A 124 8.61 20.68 5.92
CA ASN A 124 7.66 20.77 7.03
C ASN A 124 8.38 20.62 8.36
N ASP A 125 7.81 21.25 9.38
CA ASP A 125 8.19 20.99 10.75
C ASP A 125 7.67 19.59 11.15
N VAL A 126 8.57 18.77 11.69
CA VAL A 126 8.29 17.42 12.15
C VAL A 126 8.46 17.27 13.66
N SER A 127 8.61 18.36 14.40
CA SER A 127 8.87 18.36 15.84
C SER A 127 7.74 17.72 16.66
N ASN A 128 6.51 17.79 16.15
CA ASN A 128 5.31 17.18 16.72
C ASN A 128 4.98 15.79 16.15
N ILE A 129 5.91 15.19 15.42
CA ILE A 129 5.76 13.81 14.90
C ILE A 129 6.62 12.86 15.73
N HIS A 130 5.97 11.98 16.45
CA HIS A 130 6.60 11.06 17.39
C HIS A 130 6.63 9.64 16.85
N LYS A 131 7.70 8.89 17.15
CA LYS A 131 7.80 7.46 16.83
C LYS A 131 7.03 6.64 17.86
N ALA A 132 6.13 5.78 17.40
CA ALA A 132 5.41 4.82 18.24
C ALA A 132 6.19 3.50 18.33
N ASP A 133 7.36 3.56 19.00
CA ASP A 133 8.31 2.45 19.13
C ASP A 133 8.09 1.58 20.38
N THR A 134 7.12 1.94 21.21
CA THR A 134 6.72 1.19 22.39
C THR A 134 5.20 1.02 22.42
N ILE A 135 4.73 -0.07 23.06
CA ILE A 135 3.29 -0.33 23.27
C ILE A 135 2.61 0.89 23.91
N ARG A 136 3.21 1.47 24.96
CA ARG A 136 2.65 2.64 25.64
C ARG A 136 2.42 3.83 24.70
N LYS A 137 3.36 4.12 23.78
CA LYS A 137 3.20 5.22 22.81
C LYS A 137 2.13 4.90 21.76
N ALA A 138 2.04 3.64 21.31
CA ALA A 138 1.00 3.21 20.38
C ALA A 138 -0.39 3.26 21.03
N GLU A 139 -0.52 2.83 22.29
CA GLU A 139 -1.76 2.93 23.08
C GLU A 139 -2.18 4.39 23.25
N PHE A 140 -1.26 5.29 23.66
CA PHE A 140 -1.52 6.72 23.71
C PHE A 140 -2.08 7.26 22.38
N ALA A 141 -1.45 6.92 21.25
CA ALA A 141 -1.94 7.33 19.94
C ALA A 141 -3.34 6.75 19.65
N ASN A 142 -3.55 5.49 20.01
CA ASN A 142 -4.81 4.79 19.76
C ASN A 142 -5.98 5.31 20.60
N GLU A 143 -5.75 5.90 21.78
CA GLU A 143 -6.80 6.53 22.59
C GLU A 143 -7.62 7.57 21.79
N SER A 144 -6.98 8.31 20.89
CA SER A 144 -7.65 9.30 20.05
C SER A 144 -8.04 8.75 18.68
N LEU A 145 -7.16 7.97 18.06
CA LEU A 145 -7.34 7.48 16.67
C LEU A 145 -8.52 6.51 16.54
N THR A 146 -8.79 5.68 17.55
CA THR A 146 -9.90 4.71 17.52
C THR A 146 -11.28 5.36 17.40
N ASN A 147 -11.43 6.61 17.83
CA ASN A 147 -12.68 7.36 17.66
C ASN A 147 -13.05 7.61 16.19
N GLU A 148 -12.06 7.54 15.27
CA GLU A 148 -12.23 7.67 13.82
C GLU A 148 -12.10 6.31 13.10
N GLY A 149 -12.10 5.19 13.84
CA GLY A 149 -11.93 3.84 13.28
C GLY A 149 -10.49 3.50 12.91
N GLU A 150 -9.51 4.32 13.31
CA GLU A 150 -8.09 4.16 12.99
C GLU A 150 -7.29 3.67 14.19
N ARG A 151 -6.23 2.91 13.93
CA ARG A 151 -5.33 2.48 15.01
C ARG A 151 -3.97 2.04 14.49
N ILE A 152 -2.94 2.26 15.28
CA ILE A 152 -1.63 1.62 15.12
C ILE A 152 -1.75 0.16 15.60
N PRO A 153 -1.47 -0.84 14.76
CA PRO A 153 -1.52 -2.25 15.17
C PRO A 153 -0.47 -2.53 16.25
N LEU A 154 -0.88 -2.96 17.43
CA LEU A 154 0.04 -3.20 18.56
C LEU A 154 1.03 -4.34 18.25
N ASP A 155 0.61 -5.36 17.50
CA ASP A 155 1.46 -6.47 17.05
C ASP A 155 2.62 -6.00 16.14
N SER A 156 2.53 -4.80 15.57
CA SER A 156 3.58 -4.21 14.74
C SER A 156 4.62 -3.41 15.53
N VAL A 157 4.35 -3.15 16.81
CA VAL A 157 5.23 -2.33 17.66
C VAL A 157 6.44 -3.15 18.09
N GLY A 158 7.64 -2.61 17.87
CA GLY A 158 8.90 -3.30 18.19
C GLY A 158 9.42 -4.21 17.07
N ASP A 159 8.64 -4.42 16.00
CA ASP A 159 9.16 -5.06 14.79
C ASP A 159 10.20 -4.16 14.11
N ARG A 160 11.34 -4.76 13.71
CA ARG A 160 12.48 -4.01 13.15
C ARG A 160 12.23 -3.42 11.76
N SER A 161 11.27 -3.98 11.05
CA SER A 161 10.92 -3.57 9.69
C SER A 161 9.66 -2.72 9.62
N VAL A 162 8.99 -2.49 10.77
CA VAL A 162 7.76 -1.69 10.85
C VAL A 162 8.01 -0.43 11.67
N HIS A 163 7.81 0.72 11.05
CA HIS A 163 8.07 2.02 11.66
C HIS A 163 6.77 2.82 11.70
N ASN A 164 6.21 2.97 12.90
CA ASN A 164 4.98 3.72 13.13
C ASN A 164 5.30 5.11 13.70
N PHE A 165 4.64 6.15 13.17
CA PHE A 165 4.74 7.51 13.68
C PHE A 165 3.34 8.10 13.82
N TYR A 166 3.14 8.98 14.81
CA TYR A 166 1.91 9.73 14.98
C TYR A 166 2.18 11.22 15.10
N ALA A 167 1.23 12.01 14.62
CA ALA A 167 1.24 13.46 14.77
C ALA A 167 0.47 13.83 16.02
N GLU A 168 1.03 14.70 16.86
CA GLU A 168 0.44 15.16 18.11
C GLU A 168 0.05 16.63 18.03
N VAL A 169 -1.16 16.97 18.49
CA VAL A 169 -1.65 18.33 18.63
C VAL A 169 -2.43 18.41 19.94
N SER A 170 -2.05 19.31 20.84
CA SER A 170 -2.70 19.52 22.15
C SER A 170 -2.85 18.20 22.95
N ASP A 171 -1.75 17.48 23.12
CA ASP A 171 -1.67 16.21 23.84
C ASP A 171 -2.59 15.09 23.30
N ARG A 172 -2.86 15.10 21.99
CA ARG A 172 -3.67 14.09 21.31
C ARG A 172 -3.02 13.67 20.00
N ALA A 173 -3.03 12.39 19.69
CA ALA A 173 -2.67 11.90 18.38
C ALA A 173 -3.80 12.20 17.37
N VAL A 174 -3.47 12.91 16.29
CA VAL A 174 -4.44 13.38 15.30
C VAL A 174 -4.19 12.84 13.89
N GLY A 175 -3.20 11.98 13.75
CA GLY A 175 -2.88 11.29 12.51
C GLY A 175 -1.71 10.34 12.73
N TRP A 176 -1.53 9.39 11.82
CA TRP A 176 -0.44 8.43 11.89
C TRP A 176 0.00 7.94 10.52
N ILE A 177 1.21 7.40 10.47
CA ILE A 177 1.81 6.80 9.28
C ILE A 177 2.54 5.52 9.65
N GLN A 178 2.50 4.54 8.77
CA GLN A 178 3.31 3.32 8.85
C GLN A 178 4.22 3.21 7.65
N MET A 179 5.51 2.98 7.90
CA MET A 179 6.52 2.66 6.90
C MET A 179 7.03 1.25 7.13
N ILE A 180 7.18 0.48 6.07
CA ILE A 180 7.71 -0.90 6.05
C ILE A 180 9.04 -0.93 5.31
N SER A 181 10.05 -1.61 5.85
CA SER A 181 11.41 -1.66 5.31
C SER A 181 11.95 -3.08 5.12
N VAL A 182 11.11 -4.01 4.63
CA VAL A 182 11.49 -5.41 4.40
C VAL A 182 12.17 -5.66 3.05
N TYR A 183 11.91 -4.81 2.05
CA TYR A 183 12.55 -4.93 0.74
C TYR A 183 13.87 -4.16 0.71
N PRO A 184 14.96 -4.70 0.12
CA PRO A 184 16.28 -4.06 0.17
C PRO A 184 16.27 -2.62 -0.34
N ASN A 185 16.83 -1.70 0.45
CA ASN A 185 17.00 -0.27 0.13
C ASN A 185 15.71 0.52 -0.11
N VAL A 186 14.53 -0.04 0.23
CA VAL A 186 13.22 0.59 -0.04
C VAL A 186 12.40 0.69 1.23
N GLY A 187 11.86 1.89 1.51
CA GLY A 187 10.79 2.12 2.46
C GLY A 187 9.44 2.20 1.74
N TYR A 188 8.46 1.44 2.19
CA TYR A 188 7.08 1.47 1.68
C TYR A 188 6.16 2.14 2.68
N ILE A 189 5.45 3.21 2.27
CA ILE A 189 4.39 3.82 3.08
C ILE A 189 3.13 2.99 2.90
N GLN A 190 2.80 2.20 3.93
CA GLN A 190 1.64 1.30 3.96
C GLN A 190 0.37 2.03 4.34
N HIS A 191 0.46 2.93 5.31
CA HIS A 191 -0.69 3.66 5.85
C HIS A 191 -0.34 5.12 6.08
N LEU A 192 -1.31 6.01 5.80
CA LEU A 192 -1.23 7.42 6.13
C LEU A 192 -2.63 7.94 6.41
N TYR A 193 -2.83 8.43 7.62
CA TYR A 193 -4.11 8.98 8.06
C TYR A 193 -3.93 10.30 8.79
N THR A 194 -4.89 11.21 8.64
CA THR A 194 -5.04 12.43 9.44
C THR A 194 -6.52 12.66 9.69
N MET A 195 -6.89 12.83 10.96
CA MET A 195 -8.26 13.11 11.38
C MET A 195 -8.86 14.27 10.58
N SER A 196 -10.14 14.16 10.22
CA SER A 196 -10.83 15.08 9.31
C SER A 196 -10.72 16.54 9.73
N MET A 197 -10.89 16.81 11.02
CA MET A 197 -10.83 18.18 11.59
C MET A 197 -9.42 18.79 11.61
N TYR A 198 -8.37 17.99 11.41
CA TYR A 198 -6.97 18.43 11.38
C TYR A 198 -6.37 18.43 9.97
N ARG A 199 -7.18 18.12 8.94
CA ARG A 199 -6.74 18.20 7.54
C ARG A 199 -6.50 19.66 7.14
N GLY A 200 -5.62 19.85 6.16
CA GLY A 200 -5.20 21.20 5.75
C GLY A 200 -4.07 21.80 6.59
N LEU A 201 -3.75 21.26 7.77
CA LEU A 201 -2.67 21.72 8.64
C LEU A 201 -1.28 21.15 8.29
N ARG A 202 -1.11 20.57 7.10
CA ARG A 202 0.13 19.94 6.59
C ARG A 202 0.63 18.73 7.38
N LEU A 203 -0.14 18.21 8.33
CA LEU A 203 0.27 17.07 9.16
C LEU A 203 0.57 15.81 8.35
N GLY A 204 -0.22 15.51 7.31
CA GLY A 204 0.06 14.38 6.41
C GLY A 204 1.40 14.51 5.70
N SER A 205 1.77 15.73 5.26
CA SER A 205 3.08 15.99 4.66
C SER A 205 4.22 15.83 5.69
N ALA A 206 4.03 16.33 6.92
CA ALA A 206 5.01 16.19 7.99
C ALA A 206 5.21 14.71 8.40
N LEU A 207 4.14 13.92 8.45
CA LEU A 207 4.21 12.48 8.68
C LEU A 207 5.05 11.78 7.60
N ILE A 208 4.82 12.08 6.30
CA ILE A 208 5.62 11.53 5.21
C ILE A 208 7.10 11.95 5.34
N GLU A 209 7.38 13.22 5.62
CA GLU A 209 8.76 13.71 5.78
C GLU A 209 9.45 13.09 6.99
N ARG A 210 8.73 12.84 8.10
CA ARG A 210 9.29 12.11 9.25
C ARG A 210 9.66 10.67 8.88
N ALA A 211 8.80 9.98 8.11
CA ALA A 211 9.11 8.65 7.60
C ALA A 211 10.31 8.66 6.65
N GLN A 212 10.49 9.70 5.81
CA GLN A 212 11.67 9.87 4.96
C GLN A 212 12.96 10.08 5.77
N ILE A 213 12.90 10.84 6.86
CA ILE A 213 14.05 11.02 7.77
C ILE A 213 14.47 9.66 8.35
N GLU A 214 13.51 8.89 8.84
CA GLU A 214 13.79 7.54 9.36
C GLU A 214 14.38 6.63 8.28
N ALA A 215 13.82 6.64 7.07
CA ALA A 215 14.31 5.85 5.95
C ALA A 215 15.78 6.19 5.61
N VAL A 216 16.16 7.47 5.63
CA VAL A 216 17.55 7.91 5.43
C VAL A 216 18.44 7.40 6.56
N GLN A 217 18.00 7.46 7.83
CA GLN A 217 18.74 6.95 8.97
C GLN A 217 18.97 5.44 8.90
N LEU A 218 18.04 4.70 8.29
CA LEU A 218 18.15 3.27 8.02
C LEU A 218 18.99 2.95 6.78
N GLY A 219 19.51 3.96 6.07
CA GLY A 219 20.29 3.79 4.84
C GLY A 219 19.47 3.40 3.61
N LEU A 220 18.15 3.58 3.63
CA LEU A 220 17.29 3.29 2.48
C LEU A 220 17.52 4.33 1.37
N GLN A 221 17.41 3.88 0.12
CA GLN A 221 17.69 4.71 -1.06
C GLN A 221 16.42 5.21 -1.74
N ASN A 222 15.30 4.54 -1.53
CA ASN A 222 14.03 4.85 -2.16
C ASN A 222 12.88 4.78 -1.17
N MET A 223 11.85 5.59 -1.42
CA MET A 223 10.54 5.42 -0.78
C MET A 223 9.47 5.24 -1.83
N ILE A 224 8.55 4.32 -1.60
CA ILE A 224 7.39 4.08 -2.47
C ILE A 224 6.08 4.13 -1.68
N MET A 225 4.98 4.37 -2.38
CA MET A 225 3.62 4.33 -1.83
C MET A 225 2.57 4.04 -2.91
N VAL A 226 1.42 3.54 -2.48
CA VAL A 226 0.18 3.49 -3.27
C VAL A 226 -0.79 4.51 -2.66
N PRO A 227 -0.87 5.74 -3.19
CA PRO A 227 -1.67 6.79 -2.59
C PRO A 227 -3.17 6.58 -2.87
N SER A 228 -4.02 7.02 -1.93
CA SER A 228 -5.41 7.33 -2.23
C SER A 228 -5.50 8.62 -3.05
N ASP A 229 -6.67 8.88 -3.65
CA ASP A 229 -6.89 10.10 -4.44
C ASP A 229 -6.63 11.38 -3.62
N MET A 230 -6.96 11.37 -2.32
CA MET A 230 -6.69 12.50 -1.41
C MET A 230 -5.19 12.73 -1.18
N VAL A 231 -4.39 11.68 -1.21
CA VAL A 231 -2.94 11.73 -0.93
C VAL A 231 -2.13 12.01 -2.19
N LEU A 232 -2.63 11.63 -3.38
CA LEU A 232 -1.93 11.70 -4.65
C LEU A 232 -1.31 13.09 -4.92
N GLY A 233 -2.11 14.14 -4.86
CA GLY A 233 -1.64 15.52 -5.12
C GLY A 233 -0.58 15.96 -4.11
N MET A 234 -0.67 15.56 -2.85
CA MET A 234 0.33 15.85 -1.83
C MET A 234 1.63 15.09 -2.10
N ALA A 235 1.57 13.81 -2.43
CA ALA A 235 2.73 12.99 -2.74
C ALA A 235 3.53 13.55 -3.94
N ILE A 236 2.84 13.96 -5.00
CA ILE A 236 3.48 14.62 -6.16
C ILE A 236 4.20 15.91 -5.75
N ARG A 237 3.56 16.76 -4.93
CA ARG A 237 4.23 17.98 -4.41
C ARG A 237 5.44 17.68 -3.54
N LEU A 238 5.46 16.55 -2.85
CA LEU A 238 6.62 16.05 -2.09
C LEU A 238 7.68 15.39 -2.98
N GLY A 239 7.50 15.37 -4.30
CA GLY A 239 8.48 14.89 -5.28
C GLY A 239 8.40 13.39 -5.58
N TYR A 240 7.31 12.73 -5.21
CA TYR A 240 7.04 11.37 -5.68
C TYR A 240 6.62 11.40 -7.15
N ARG A 241 7.02 10.39 -7.90
CA ARG A 241 6.68 10.21 -9.31
C ARG A 241 6.14 8.81 -9.57
N PRO A 242 5.28 8.60 -10.57
CA PRO A 242 4.84 7.27 -10.95
C PRO A 242 6.01 6.40 -11.43
N LEU A 243 6.10 5.19 -10.89
CA LEU A 243 7.03 4.13 -11.29
C LEU A 243 6.31 3.01 -12.04
N ALA A 244 5.10 2.68 -11.58
CA ALA A 244 4.22 1.69 -12.17
C ALA A 244 2.77 2.05 -11.84
N TYR A 245 1.85 1.27 -12.37
CA TYR A 245 0.42 1.37 -12.10
C TYR A 245 -0.15 -0.02 -11.83
N PHE A 246 -1.27 -0.05 -11.15
CA PHE A 246 -2.10 -1.25 -11.05
C PHE A 246 -3.52 -0.94 -11.49
N THR A 247 -4.21 -1.94 -12.02
CA THR A 247 -5.66 -1.90 -12.24
C THR A 247 -6.30 -3.02 -11.43
N ALA A 248 -7.27 -2.64 -10.62
CA ALA A 248 -8.04 -3.55 -9.80
C ALA A 248 -9.33 -3.97 -10.52
N PHE A 249 -9.62 -5.26 -10.44
CA PHE A 249 -10.81 -5.91 -10.97
C PHE A 249 -11.48 -6.76 -9.90
N ARG A 250 -12.76 -7.03 -10.05
CA ARG A 250 -13.51 -8.07 -9.32
C ARG A 250 -14.20 -9.00 -10.31
N LEU A 251 -14.65 -10.16 -9.89
CA LEU A 251 -15.52 -10.97 -10.71
C LEU A 251 -16.85 -10.23 -10.92
N ALA A 252 -17.37 -10.23 -12.15
CA ALA A 252 -18.69 -9.66 -12.42
C ALA A 252 -19.76 -10.46 -11.67
N GLU A 253 -20.68 -9.76 -11.01
CA GLU A 253 -21.86 -10.40 -10.43
C GLU A 253 -22.82 -10.73 -11.58
N GLU A 254 -23.36 -11.98 -11.61
CA GLU A 254 -24.34 -12.43 -12.61
C GLU A 254 -25.68 -11.69 -12.46
#